data_79a84b22b1a8f052c940aec9593b9b89
#
_entry.id   79a84b22b1a8f052c940aec9593b9b89
#
_cell.length_a   1.000
_cell.length_b   1.000
_cell.length_c   1.000
_cell.angle_alpha   90.00
_cell.angle_beta   90.00
_cell.angle_gamma   90.00
#
_symmetry.space_group_name_H-M   'P 1'
#
loop_
_entity.id
_entity.type
_entity.pdbx_description
1 polymer ?
#
loop_
_entity_poly.entity_id
_entity_poly.type
_entity_poly.pdbx_seq_one_letter_code
_entity_poly.pdbx_strand_id
1 'polypeptide(L)'
;MPFEYSYSHSHSHQHSSMHILRSIDALRLVRRPVHLAIGVFDGLHLGHQAVIEQALASSRETGGSAVVVTFHPHPIKILRPEKAPRLLTSTQHKIKLIESSGVDAVLILEFTKEFSKTPPRTFIELLVGAGRAVRQICVGEAFTFGVNRSGSVSLLRELSKELSFELTSVAPVVVDGKVVSSTLIRSAVEAGDLESAARFLGRPFTILGTVSEGRQLGRQLGFPTANLRAHNEQFPPNGVYAARAWFRNREYGGVVNIGVRPTIENESGERLLELHLFDFDEEIYGQDIEVAFLEYLRPEQKFPDLQSLRSQIQQDAEAARKVCQTTTPPAPSSPTTEGESGRP
;
A
#
# COMPACT_ATOMS: atom_id res chain seq x y z
N MET A 1 -6.22 -11.85 -26.04
CA MET A 1 -4.75 -11.75 -25.99
C MET A 1 -4.38 -11.43 -24.56
N PRO A 2 -3.57 -12.25 -23.87
CA PRO A 2 -3.19 -12.00 -22.49
C PRO A 2 -2.17 -10.84 -22.46
N PHE A 3 -2.44 -9.83 -21.62
CA PHE A 3 -1.48 -8.77 -21.35
C PHE A 3 -0.51 -9.26 -20.28
N GLU A 4 0.77 -9.28 -20.61
CA GLU A 4 1.85 -9.61 -19.68
C GLU A 4 2.12 -8.43 -18.74
N TYR A 5 1.98 -8.67 -17.44
CA TYR A 5 2.51 -7.79 -16.39
C TYR A 5 3.96 -8.18 -16.15
N SER A 6 4.85 -7.48 -16.80
CA SER A 6 6.23 -7.46 -16.35
C SER A 6 6.35 -6.38 -15.26
N TYR A 7 6.66 -6.78 -14.05
CA TYR A 7 7.39 -5.93 -13.11
C TYR A 7 8.77 -5.71 -13.77
N SER A 8 8.77 -4.91 -14.82
CA SER A 8 9.99 -4.64 -15.57
C SER A 8 10.84 -3.66 -14.76
N HIS A 9 11.75 -4.20 -13.97
CA HIS A 9 12.99 -3.53 -13.64
C HIS A 9 13.88 -3.50 -14.88
N SER A 10 13.45 -2.80 -15.91
CA SER A 10 14.28 -2.52 -17.06
C SER A 10 13.96 -1.12 -17.57
N HIS A 11 14.63 -0.15 -16.99
CA HIS A 11 15.15 1.00 -17.75
C HIS A 11 16.31 1.57 -16.95
N SER A 12 17.47 1.58 -17.54
CA SER A 12 18.69 2.24 -17.12
C SER A 12 18.52 3.77 -17.11
N HIS A 13 17.72 4.25 -16.18
CA HIS A 13 17.83 5.60 -15.66
C HIS A 13 18.39 5.44 -14.26
N GLN A 14 19.44 6.16 -13.94
CA GLN A 14 19.94 6.32 -12.58
C GLN A 14 18.77 6.85 -11.73
N HIS A 15 17.94 5.96 -11.18
CA HIS A 15 16.99 6.33 -10.15
C HIS A 15 17.77 6.69 -8.91
N SER A 16 17.95 8.00 -8.69
CA SER A 16 18.29 8.47 -7.36
C SER A 16 17.21 7.94 -6.42
N SER A 17 17.61 7.30 -5.32
CA SER A 17 16.68 6.78 -4.31
C SER A 17 15.71 7.89 -3.89
N MET A 18 14.41 7.57 -3.76
CA MET A 18 13.39 8.50 -3.29
C MET A 18 13.79 9.13 -1.95
N HIS A 19 13.67 10.44 -1.82
CA HIS A 19 13.98 11.14 -0.57
C HIS A 19 12.82 11.01 0.44
N ILE A 20 13.14 10.63 1.68
CA ILE A 20 12.17 10.64 2.79
C ILE A 20 12.34 11.92 3.60
N LEU A 21 11.37 12.82 3.50
CA LEU A 21 11.32 14.09 4.20
C LEU A 21 10.48 13.98 5.48
N ARG A 22 10.93 14.60 6.57
CA ARG A 22 10.26 14.54 7.88
C ARG A 22 9.75 15.89 8.38
N SER A 23 10.05 16.97 7.68
CA SER A 23 9.56 18.31 7.98
C SER A 23 9.17 19.05 6.72
N ILE A 24 8.23 19.99 6.84
CA ILE A 24 7.79 20.82 5.72
C ILE A 24 8.97 21.63 5.14
N ASP A 25 9.86 22.13 5.99
CA ASP A 25 11.05 22.87 5.58
C ASP A 25 11.99 22.06 4.67
N ALA A 26 11.97 20.74 4.78
CA ALA A 26 12.79 19.87 3.93
C ALA A 26 12.33 19.88 2.45
N LEU A 27 11.16 20.41 2.12
CA LEU A 27 10.74 20.62 0.72
C LEU A 27 11.71 21.49 -0.08
N ARG A 28 12.48 22.35 0.58
CA ARG A 28 13.55 23.14 -0.08
C ARG A 28 14.71 22.31 -0.63
N LEU A 29 14.84 21.06 -0.20
CA LEU A 29 15.92 20.15 -0.62
C LEU A 29 15.62 19.44 -1.94
N VAL A 30 14.36 19.44 -2.38
CA VAL A 30 13.99 18.82 -3.66
C VAL A 30 14.09 19.82 -4.82
N ARG A 31 14.28 19.29 -6.03
CA ARG A 31 14.38 20.09 -7.24
C ARG A 31 13.07 20.84 -7.53
N ARG A 32 13.16 22.08 -7.93
CA ARG A 32 12.02 22.96 -8.24
C ARG A 32 11.66 22.93 -9.73
N PRO A 33 10.40 23.19 -10.08
CA PRO A 33 9.24 23.41 -9.20
C PRO A 33 8.77 22.14 -8.52
N VAL A 34 8.00 22.26 -7.42
CA VAL A 34 7.49 21.12 -6.63
C VAL A 34 6.01 20.90 -6.90
N HIS A 35 5.64 19.67 -7.18
CA HIS A 35 4.26 19.21 -7.41
C HIS A 35 3.88 18.26 -6.29
N LEU A 36 2.89 18.64 -5.47
CA LEU A 36 2.47 17.87 -4.29
C LEU A 36 1.27 16.98 -4.59
N ALA A 37 1.33 15.72 -4.20
CA ALA A 37 0.17 14.84 -4.06
C ALA A 37 -0.13 14.66 -2.58
N ILE A 38 -1.29 15.14 -2.08
CA ILE A 38 -1.60 15.14 -0.64
C ILE A 38 -2.70 14.14 -0.32
N GLY A 39 -2.43 13.24 0.63
CA GLY A 39 -3.40 12.24 1.08
C GLY A 39 -2.90 11.35 2.22
N VAL A 40 -3.78 10.54 2.77
CA VAL A 40 -3.41 9.52 3.78
C VAL A 40 -2.76 8.30 3.12
N PHE A 41 -3.18 7.98 1.91
CA PHE A 41 -2.64 6.93 1.05
C PHE A 41 -2.59 5.53 1.68
N ASP A 42 -3.56 5.19 2.53
CA ASP A 42 -3.65 3.85 3.08
C ASP A 42 -4.09 2.84 2.02
N GLY A 43 -3.24 1.83 1.77
CA GLY A 43 -3.41 0.83 0.74
C GLY A 43 -2.96 1.26 -0.66
N LEU A 44 -2.64 2.53 -0.90
CA LEU A 44 -2.22 3.07 -2.22
C LEU A 44 -3.04 2.52 -3.40
N HIS A 45 -4.38 2.60 -3.29
CA HIS A 45 -5.33 2.10 -4.27
C HIS A 45 -5.40 2.99 -5.54
N LEU A 46 -6.09 2.54 -6.58
CA LEU A 46 -6.18 3.22 -7.89
C LEU A 46 -6.54 4.72 -7.79
N GLY A 47 -7.46 5.10 -6.89
CA GLY A 47 -7.77 6.52 -6.66
C GLY A 47 -6.60 7.31 -6.06
N HIS A 48 -5.78 6.69 -5.22
CA HIS A 48 -4.54 7.29 -4.71
C HIS A 48 -3.47 7.41 -5.79
N GLN A 49 -3.33 6.37 -6.61
CA GLN A 49 -2.37 6.35 -7.73
C GLN A 49 -2.70 7.44 -8.74
N ALA A 50 -3.99 7.65 -9.04
CA ALA A 50 -4.42 8.72 -9.94
C ALA A 50 -4.02 10.12 -9.44
N VAL A 51 -4.09 10.38 -8.13
CA VAL A 51 -3.64 11.65 -7.54
C VAL A 51 -2.12 11.82 -7.67
N ILE A 52 -1.36 10.76 -7.41
CA ILE A 52 0.10 10.77 -7.50
C ILE A 52 0.54 10.96 -8.95
N GLU A 53 -0.12 10.31 -9.91
CA GLU A 53 0.23 10.41 -11.33
C GLU A 53 0.05 11.83 -11.86
N GLN A 54 -0.93 12.60 -11.37
CA GLN A 54 -1.05 14.02 -11.74
C GLN A 54 0.18 14.85 -11.33
N ALA A 55 0.69 14.62 -10.13
CA ALA A 55 1.91 15.30 -9.67
C ALA A 55 3.14 14.84 -10.46
N LEU A 56 3.23 13.55 -10.79
CA LEU A 56 4.29 12.98 -11.62
C LEU A 56 4.27 13.55 -13.05
N ALA A 57 3.11 13.57 -13.69
CA ALA A 57 2.96 14.12 -15.05
C ALA A 57 3.42 15.59 -15.10
N SER A 58 2.92 16.42 -14.18
CA SER A 58 3.31 17.83 -14.12
C SER A 58 4.79 18.04 -13.77
N SER A 59 5.37 17.17 -12.93
CA SER A 59 6.81 17.25 -12.61
C SER A 59 7.69 16.95 -13.83
N ARG A 60 7.28 15.96 -14.65
CA ARG A 60 7.97 15.64 -15.91
C ARG A 60 7.90 16.79 -16.92
N GLU A 61 6.72 17.41 -17.09
CA GLU A 61 6.52 18.55 -18.00
C GLU A 61 7.35 19.79 -17.62
N THR A 62 7.45 20.05 -16.31
CA THR A 62 8.14 21.26 -15.82
C THR A 62 9.61 21.03 -15.50
N GLY A 63 10.08 19.79 -15.55
CA GLY A 63 11.41 19.41 -15.08
C GLY A 63 11.59 19.55 -13.56
N GLY A 64 10.48 19.56 -12.80
CA GLY A 64 10.45 19.72 -11.36
C GLY A 64 10.52 18.38 -10.60
N SER A 65 9.98 18.37 -9.36
CA SER A 65 9.86 17.17 -8.52
C SER A 65 8.41 16.88 -8.14
N ALA A 66 8.04 15.58 -8.18
CA ALA A 66 6.81 15.08 -7.61
C ALA A 66 7.04 14.64 -6.16
N VAL A 67 6.25 15.17 -5.22
CA VAL A 67 6.37 14.88 -3.79
C VAL A 67 5.03 14.41 -3.25
N VAL A 68 5.02 13.22 -2.65
CA VAL A 68 3.84 12.72 -1.92
C VAL A 68 3.87 13.25 -0.50
N VAL A 69 2.80 13.90 -0.05
CA VAL A 69 2.61 14.35 1.34
C VAL A 69 1.64 13.43 2.04
N THR A 70 2.10 12.74 3.08
CA THR A 70 1.30 11.81 3.88
C THR A 70 1.54 11.99 5.37
N PHE A 71 0.80 11.24 6.20
CA PHE A 71 0.77 11.43 7.64
C PHE A 71 1.13 10.15 8.39
N HIS A 72 1.85 10.30 9.51
CA HIS A 72 2.10 9.22 10.45
C HIS A 72 2.04 9.76 11.90
N PRO A 73 1.33 9.09 12.82
CA PRO A 73 0.41 7.97 12.56
C PRO A 73 -0.80 8.38 11.71
N HIS A 74 -1.62 7.39 11.34
CA HIS A 74 -2.85 7.65 10.58
C HIS A 74 -3.77 8.61 11.35
N PRO A 75 -4.30 9.69 10.74
CA PRO A 75 -5.05 10.73 11.43
C PRO A 75 -6.18 10.22 12.34
N ILE A 76 -6.95 9.23 11.91
CA ILE A 76 -8.04 8.67 12.72
C ILE A 76 -7.53 8.01 14.00
N LYS A 77 -6.34 7.40 14.01
CA LYS A 77 -5.74 6.80 15.21
C LYS A 77 -5.48 7.81 16.33
N ILE A 78 -5.26 9.07 15.97
CA ILE A 78 -5.06 10.16 16.92
C ILE A 78 -6.38 10.84 17.31
N LEU A 79 -7.27 11.06 16.31
CA LEU A 79 -8.51 11.81 16.50
C LEU A 79 -9.63 10.97 17.12
N ARG A 80 -9.73 9.70 16.74
CA ARG A 80 -10.78 8.77 17.18
C ARG A 80 -10.22 7.34 17.21
N PRO A 81 -9.36 7.00 18.19
CA PRO A 81 -8.70 5.69 18.27
C PRO A 81 -9.69 4.52 18.23
N GLU A 82 -10.84 4.69 18.87
CA GLU A 82 -11.92 3.68 18.93
C GLU A 82 -12.63 3.42 17.60
N LYS A 83 -12.48 4.33 16.62
CA LYS A 83 -13.00 4.22 15.24
C LYS A 83 -11.91 4.04 14.21
N ALA A 84 -10.66 3.86 14.66
CA ALA A 84 -9.55 3.69 13.74
C ALA A 84 -9.71 2.40 12.94
N PRO A 85 -9.69 2.47 11.61
CA PRO A 85 -9.74 1.27 10.79
C PRO A 85 -8.43 0.49 10.91
N ARG A 86 -8.47 -0.81 10.70
CA ARG A 86 -7.26 -1.62 10.50
C ARG A 86 -6.55 -1.14 9.24
N LEU A 87 -5.26 -0.82 9.36
CA LEU A 87 -4.50 -0.27 8.23
C LEU A 87 -4.24 -1.34 7.18
N LEU A 88 -4.48 -1.00 5.92
CA LEU A 88 -4.13 -1.82 4.75
C LEU A 88 -2.62 -1.89 4.56
N THR A 89 -1.92 -0.80 4.90
CA THR A 89 -0.46 -0.70 4.78
C THR A 89 0.14 -0.09 6.04
N SER A 90 1.22 -0.66 6.55
CA SER A 90 2.07 0.03 7.53
C SER A 90 2.71 1.27 6.88
N THR A 91 3.28 2.16 7.67
CA THR A 91 4.01 3.31 7.13
C THR A 91 5.19 2.89 6.27
N GLN A 92 5.95 1.87 6.70
CA GLN A 92 7.08 1.34 5.95
C GLN A 92 6.64 0.74 4.61
N HIS A 93 5.57 -0.06 4.61
CA HIS A 93 5.01 -0.63 3.39
C HIS A 93 4.48 0.45 2.43
N LYS A 94 3.78 1.45 2.97
CA LYS A 94 3.30 2.60 2.21
C LYS A 94 4.45 3.37 1.53
N ILE A 95 5.57 3.59 2.23
CA ILE A 95 6.76 4.23 1.66
C ILE A 95 7.30 3.42 0.47
N LYS A 96 7.44 2.10 0.59
CA LYS A 96 7.87 1.22 -0.52
C LYS A 96 6.94 1.31 -1.73
N LEU A 97 5.62 1.30 -1.49
CA LEU A 97 4.63 1.44 -2.57
C LEU A 97 4.66 2.82 -3.23
N ILE A 98 4.90 3.89 -2.47
CA ILE A 98 5.07 5.24 -3.02
C ILE A 98 6.36 5.32 -3.83
N GLU A 99 7.45 4.75 -3.35
CA GLU A 99 8.74 4.69 -4.05
C GLU A 99 8.60 3.99 -5.41
N SER A 100 7.85 2.89 -5.48
CA SER A 100 7.58 2.17 -6.73
C SER A 100 6.77 2.99 -7.75
N SER A 101 6.09 4.06 -7.33
CA SER A 101 5.41 4.98 -8.23
C SER A 101 6.36 5.95 -8.95
N GLY A 102 7.65 5.99 -8.56
CA GLY A 102 8.68 6.81 -9.20
C GLY A 102 8.65 8.29 -8.80
N VAL A 103 8.10 8.64 -7.65
CA VAL A 103 8.14 10.02 -7.11
C VAL A 103 9.53 10.36 -6.57
N ASP A 104 9.91 11.63 -6.62
CA ASP A 104 11.23 12.10 -6.17
C ASP A 104 11.36 12.11 -4.65
N ALA A 105 10.25 12.37 -3.93
CA ALA A 105 10.26 12.41 -2.47
C ALA A 105 8.90 12.04 -1.85
N VAL A 106 8.94 11.59 -0.60
CA VAL A 106 7.79 11.49 0.28
C VAL A 106 8.00 12.35 1.52
N LEU A 107 7.07 13.27 1.78
CA LEU A 107 7.01 14.05 3.01
C LEU A 107 6.03 13.37 3.98
N ILE A 108 6.57 12.87 5.09
CA ILE A 108 5.79 12.21 6.14
C ILE A 108 5.64 13.19 7.29
N LEU A 109 4.45 13.77 7.42
CA LEU A 109 4.13 14.68 8.51
C LEU A 109 3.70 13.90 9.74
N GLU A 110 4.29 14.24 10.89
CA GLU A 110 3.87 13.70 12.17
C GLU A 110 2.48 14.24 12.51
N PHE A 111 1.50 13.33 12.65
CA PHE A 111 0.13 13.72 12.97
C PHE A 111 -0.12 13.61 14.48
N THR A 112 0.06 14.72 15.18
CA THR A 112 -0.19 14.84 16.61
C THR A 112 -1.56 15.48 16.90
N LYS A 113 -1.99 15.46 18.18
CA LYS A 113 -3.18 16.19 18.62
C LYS A 113 -3.02 17.71 18.39
N GLU A 114 -1.82 18.24 18.54
CA GLU A 114 -1.48 19.63 18.28
C GLU A 114 -1.60 19.96 16.80
N PHE A 115 -0.97 19.13 15.94
CA PHE A 115 -1.05 19.30 14.50
C PHE A 115 -2.50 19.23 13.98
N SER A 116 -3.34 18.40 14.59
CA SER A 116 -4.75 18.26 14.21
C SER A 116 -5.58 19.53 14.43
N LYS A 117 -5.11 20.48 15.25
CA LYS A 117 -5.75 21.79 15.50
C LYS A 117 -5.36 22.86 14.48
N THR A 118 -4.43 22.53 13.55
CA THR A 118 -3.97 23.49 12.54
C THR A 118 -5.14 23.92 11.64
N PRO A 119 -5.40 25.23 11.51
CA PRO A 119 -6.40 25.73 10.59
C PRO A 119 -6.06 25.33 9.13
N PRO A 120 -7.05 25.04 8.27
CA PRO A 120 -6.78 24.60 6.93
C PRO A 120 -5.96 25.61 6.11
N ARG A 121 -6.23 26.90 6.20
CA ARG A 121 -5.44 27.98 5.56
C ARG A 121 -3.98 27.88 5.98
N THR A 122 -3.71 27.86 7.29
CA THR A 122 -2.35 27.80 7.84
C THR A 122 -1.58 26.58 7.35
N PHE A 123 -2.25 25.41 7.26
CA PHE A 123 -1.61 24.21 6.73
C PHE A 123 -1.12 24.40 5.28
N ILE A 124 -1.93 25.02 4.42
CA ILE A 124 -1.55 25.27 3.02
C ILE A 124 -0.47 26.36 2.95
N GLU A 125 -0.58 27.43 3.72
CA GLU A 125 0.43 28.48 3.80
C GLU A 125 1.80 27.93 4.23
N LEU A 126 1.84 26.99 5.18
CA LEU A 126 3.07 26.33 5.59
C LEU A 126 3.67 25.51 4.43
N LEU A 127 2.86 24.73 3.71
CA LEU A 127 3.33 23.92 2.59
C LEU A 127 3.86 24.78 1.45
N VAL A 128 3.11 25.81 1.05
CA VAL A 128 3.48 26.69 -0.07
C VAL A 128 4.63 27.63 0.31
N GLY A 129 4.66 28.09 1.58
CA GLY A 129 5.69 28.99 2.10
C GLY A 129 7.05 28.33 2.29
N ALA A 130 7.13 27.05 2.49
CA ALA A 130 8.33 26.28 2.84
C ALA A 130 9.47 26.27 1.81
N GLY A 131 9.46 27.16 0.90
CA GLY A 131 10.54 27.29 -0.08
C GLY A 131 10.11 28.03 -1.34
N ARG A 132 8.89 28.57 -1.37
CA ARG A 132 8.30 29.29 -2.52
C ARG A 132 8.41 28.52 -3.85
N ALA A 133 8.33 27.19 -3.76
CA ALA A 133 8.61 26.31 -4.88
C ALA A 133 7.45 25.40 -5.25
N VAL A 134 6.38 25.37 -4.42
CA VAL A 134 5.19 24.57 -4.71
C VAL A 134 4.42 25.22 -5.83
N ARG A 135 4.46 24.58 -6.99
CA ARG A 135 3.74 25.02 -8.17
C ARG A 135 2.34 24.44 -8.25
N GLN A 136 2.15 23.20 -7.75
CA GLN A 136 0.89 22.50 -7.89
C GLN A 136 0.59 21.65 -6.65
N ILE A 137 -0.69 21.58 -6.31
CA ILE A 137 -1.23 20.66 -5.32
C ILE A 137 -2.28 19.78 -5.99
N CYS A 138 -2.08 18.45 -5.92
CA CYS A 138 -2.99 17.43 -6.43
C CYS A 138 -3.69 16.73 -5.26
N VAL A 139 -5.02 16.65 -5.28
CA VAL A 139 -5.84 15.99 -4.26
C VAL A 139 -7.03 15.29 -4.90
N GLY A 140 -7.64 14.31 -4.21
CA GLY A 140 -8.94 13.77 -4.64
C GLY A 140 -10.08 14.79 -4.39
N GLU A 141 -11.16 14.73 -5.16
CA GLU A 141 -12.31 15.64 -5.02
C GLU A 141 -12.96 15.62 -3.63
N ALA A 142 -12.93 14.48 -2.94
CA ALA A 142 -13.46 14.33 -1.59
C ALA A 142 -12.45 14.72 -0.48
N PHE A 143 -11.30 15.31 -0.84
CA PHE A 143 -10.26 15.66 0.12
C PHE A 143 -10.73 16.70 1.12
N THR A 144 -10.51 16.40 2.40
CA THR A 144 -10.78 17.31 3.52
C THR A 144 -9.58 17.35 4.45
N PHE A 145 -9.28 18.51 5.02
CA PHE A 145 -8.09 18.74 5.83
C PHE A 145 -8.30 19.83 6.90
N GLY A 146 -7.28 20.04 7.72
CA GLY A 146 -7.30 21.00 8.80
C GLY A 146 -8.24 20.63 9.95
N VAL A 147 -8.31 21.50 10.95
CA VAL A 147 -9.09 21.28 12.17
C VAL A 147 -10.55 21.00 11.83
N ASN A 148 -11.11 19.96 12.45
CA ASN A 148 -12.50 19.50 12.23
C ASN A 148 -12.85 19.22 10.77
N ARG A 149 -11.86 18.94 9.89
CA ARG A 149 -12.06 18.74 8.45
C ARG A 149 -12.73 19.96 7.77
N SER A 150 -12.48 21.14 8.27
CA SER A 150 -13.07 22.39 7.77
C SER A 150 -12.47 22.86 6.44
N GLY A 151 -11.32 22.33 6.06
CA GLY A 151 -10.73 22.53 4.72
C GLY A 151 -11.37 21.61 3.68
N SER A 152 -11.63 22.16 2.50
CA SER A 152 -12.23 21.49 1.35
C SER A 152 -11.51 21.84 0.06
N VAL A 153 -11.84 21.13 -1.03
CA VAL A 153 -11.34 21.46 -2.37
C VAL A 153 -11.76 22.88 -2.80
N SER A 154 -12.94 23.35 -2.37
CA SER A 154 -13.37 24.74 -2.63
C SER A 154 -12.44 25.74 -1.98
N LEU A 155 -12.09 25.55 -0.71
CA LEU A 155 -11.12 26.42 -0.02
C LEU A 155 -9.73 26.33 -0.69
N LEU A 156 -9.29 25.15 -1.12
CA LEU A 156 -8.03 25.02 -1.87
C LEU A 156 -8.06 25.82 -3.16
N ARG A 157 -9.19 25.88 -3.85
CA ARG A 157 -9.35 26.66 -5.10
C ARG A 157 -9.29 28.16 -4.85
N GLU A 158 -9.79 28.63 -3.70
CA GLU A 158 -9.62 30.02 -3.29
C GLU A 158 -8.15 30.33 -2.97
N LEU A 159 -7.53 29.50 -2.12
CA LEU A 159 -6.13 29.65 -1.73
C LEU A 159 -5.16 29.51 -2.90
N SER A 160 -5.49 28.73 -3.92
CA SER A 160 -4.64 28.58 -5.10
C SER A 160 -4.44 29.90 -5.87
N LYS A 161 -5.50 30.72 -5.93
CA LYS A 161 -5.43 32.05 -6.53
C LYS A 161 -4.62 33.04 -5.68
N GLU A 162 -4.85 33.01 -4.35
CA GLU A 162 -4.20 33.91 -3.41
C GLU A 162 -2.68 33.62 -3.27
N LEU A 163 -2.33 32.33 -3.18
CA LEU A 163 -0.97 31.87 -2.92
C LEU A 163 -0.21 31.48 -4.20
N SER A 164 -0.83 31.67 -5.38
CA SER A 164 -0.22 31.46 -6.69
C SER A 164 0.30 30.03 -6.93
N PHE A 165 -0.49 29.01 -6.61
CA PHE A 165 -0.25 27.62 -7.00
C PHE A 165 -1.40 27.06 -7.85
N GLU A 166 -1.13 26.02 -8.62
CA GLU A 166 -2.12 25.31 -9.41
C GLU A 166 -2.81 24.23 -8.56
N LEU A 167 -4.13 24.09 -8.66
CA LEU A 167 -4.89 23.02 -8.00
C LEU A 167 -5.40 22.02 -9.03
N THR A 168 -5.02 20.75 -8.84
CA THR A 168 -5.62 19.62 -9.57
C THR A 168 -6.48 18.81 -8.62
N SER A 169 -7.77 18.74 -8.92
CA SER A 169 -8.74 17.92 -8.18
C SER A 169 -9.07 16.68 -9.03
N VAL A 170 -8.74 15.51 -8.52
CA VAL A 170 -8.89 14.23 -9.23
C VAL A 170 -10.22 13.60 -8.89
N ALA A 171 -11.01 13.30 -9.92
CA ALA A 171 -12.29 12.62 -9.77
C ALA A 171 -12.12 11.22 -9.15
N PRO A 172 -13.15 10.69 -8.43
CA PRO A 172 -13.11 9.35 -7.90
C PRO A 172 -12.94 8.31 -9.01
N VAL A 173 -12.00 7.38 -8.82
CA VAL A 173 -11.83 6.24 -9.72
C VAL A 173 -12.94 5.23 -9.45
N VAL A 174 -13.59 4.77 -10.52
CA VAL A 174 -14.67 3.78 -10.47
C VAL A 174 -14.20 2.49 -11.13
N VAL A 175 -14.37 1.37 -10.43
CA VAL A 175 -14.10 0.02 -10.94
C VAL A 175 -15.33 -0.84 -10.66
N ASP A 176 -15.85 -1.54 -11.66
CA ASP A 176 -17.05 -2.37 -11.56
C ASP A 176 -18.26 -1.61 -10.97
N GLY A 177 -18.44 -0.33 -11.36
CA GLY A 177 -19.51 0.54 -10.87
C GLY A 177 -19.38 0.99 -9.41
N LYS A 178 -18.26 0.70 -8.75
CA LYS A 178 -17.99 1.08 -7.35
C LYS A 178 -16.86 2.10 -7.26
N VAL A 179 -17.07 3.15 -6.46
CA VAL A 179 -16.00 4.11 -6.14
C VAL A 179 -14.92 3.42 -5.32
N VAL A 180 -13.69 3.42 -5.83
CA VAL A 180 -12.53 2.82 -5.16
C VAL A 180 -12.17 3.60 -3.90
N SER A 181 -12.08 2.90 -2.77
CA SER A 181 -11.72 3.50 -1.48
C SER A 181 -11.04 2.48 -0.56
N SER A 182 -10.25 2.96 0.41
CA SER A 182 -9.64 2.07 1.42
C SER A 182 -10.69 1.28 2.22
N THR A 183 -11.90 1.83 2.44
CA THR A 183 -12.99 1.12 3.12
C THR A 183 -13.50 -0.05 2.30
N LEU A 184 -13.73 0.14 1.00
CA LEU A 184 -14.17 -0.92 0.10
C LEU A 184 -13.14 -2.06 0.04
N ILE A 185 -11.85 -1.71 -0.01
CA ILE A 185 -10.76 -2.69 -0.06
C ILE A 185 -10.67 -3.47 1.27
N ARG A 186 -10.80 -2.80 2.43
CA ARG A 186 -10.82 -3.52 3.73
C ARG A 186 -11.93 -4.55 3.78
N SER A 187 -13.14 -4.19 3.35
CA SER A 187 -14.27 -5.11 3.30
C SER A 187 -14.00 -6.30 2.37
N ALA A 188 -13.41 -6.08 1.20
CA ALA A 188 -13.05 -7.14 0.28
C ALA A 188 -11.99 -8.08 0.89
N VAL A 189 -10.92 -7.54 1.47
CA VAL A 189 -9.86 -8.33 2.12
C VAL A 189 -10.42 -9.11 3.32
N GLU A 190 -11.27 -8.50 4.15
CA GLU A 190 -11.87 -9.15 5.31
C GLU A 190 -12.82 -10.29 4.92
N ALA A 191 -13.51 -10.15 3.80
CA ALA A 191 -14.37 -11.19 3.22
C ALA A 191 -13.58 -12.29 2.48
N GLY A 192 -12.26 -12.13 2.28
CA GLY A 192 -11.44 -13.05 1.48
C GLY A 192 -11.59 -12.85 -0.03
N ASP A 193 -12.29 -11.82 -0.49
CA ASP A 193 -12.41 -11.45 -1.90
C ASP A 193 -11.15 -10.72 -2.37
N LEU A 194 -10.06 -11.50 -2.49
CA LEU A 194 -8.75 -10.98 -2.87
C LEU A 194 -8.71 -10.52 -4.34
N GLU A 195 -9.57 -11.08 -5.19
CA GLU A 195 -9.70 -10.67 -6.59
C GLU A 195 -10.25 -9.25 -6.70
N SER A 196 -11.37 -8.94 -6.03
CA SER A 196 -11.91 -7.57 -5.98
C SER A 196 -10.94 -6.61 -5.31
N ALA A 197 -10.28 -7.02 -4.21
CA ALA A 197 -9.26 -6.21 -3.57
C ALA A 197 -8.12 -5.86 -4.54
N ALA A 198 -7.65 -6.83 -5.33
CA ALA A 198 -6.59 -6.62 -6.32
C ALA A 198 -7.04 -5.65 -7.44
N ARG A 199 -8.28 -5.79 -7.93
CA ARG A 199 -8.84 -4.86 -8.94
C ARG A 199 -8.91 -3.42 -8.43
N PHE A 200 -9.30 -3.20 -7.17
CA PHE A 200 -9.36 -1.86 -6.57
C PHE A 200 -7.98 -1.29 -6.24
N LEU A 201 -7.02 -2.16 -5.89
CA LEU A 201 -5.64 -1.77 -5.61
C LEU A 201 -4.83 -1.54 -6.90
N GLY A 202 -5.23 -2.15 -8.04
CA GLY A 202 -4.42 -2.24 -9.25
C GLY A 202 -3.21 -3.16 -9.11
N ARG A 203 -3.17 -3.99 -8.06
CA ARG A 203 -2.14 -5.00 -7.75
C ARG A 203 -2.69 -6.00 -6.73
N PRO A 204 -2.08 -7.18 -6.54
CA PRO A 204 -2.43 -8.08 -5.46
C PRO A 204 -2.38 -7.39 -4.09
N PHE A 205 -3.24 -7.82 -3.17
CA PHE A 205 -3.13 -7.40 -1.78
C PHE A 205 -1.89 -8.02 -1.14
N THR A 206 -1.04 -7.18 -0.55
CA THR A 206 0.22 -7.60 0.05
C THR A 206 0.31 -7.23 1.53
N ILE A 207 1.07 -8.04 2.27
CA ILE A 207 1.48 -7.78 3.65
C ILE A 207 3.01 -7.71 3.68
N LEU A 208 3.54 -6.65 4.29
CA LEU A 208 4.95 -6.56 4.64
C LEU A 208 5.14 -7.09 6.06
N GLY A 209 6.13 -7.94 6.27
CA GLY A 209 6.46 -8.46 7.61
C GLY A 209 7.95 -8.72 7.78
N THR A 210 8.41 -8.65 9.03
CA THR A 210 9.79 -9.00 9.40
C THR A 210 9.84 -10.48 9.79
N VAL A 211 10.79 -11.21 9.24
CA VAL A 211 11.02 -12.62 9.58
C VAL A 211 11.53 -12.74 11.02
N SER A 212 10.85 -13.52 11.82
CA SER A 212 11.21 -13.81 13.21
C SER A 212 11.54 -15.29 13.41
N GLU A 213 12.28 -15.60 14.46
CA GLU A 213 12.51 -16.99 14.85
C GLU A 213 11.23 -17.68 15.25
N GLY A 214 11.07 -18.95 14.87
CA GLY A 214 9.93 -19.79 15.19
C GLY A 214 10.32 -21.15 15.74
N ARG A 215 9.34 -22.02 15.94
CA ARG A 215 9.55 -23.37 16.49
C ARG A 215 10.30 -24.34 15.56
N GLN A 216 10.59 -23.93 14.31
CA GLN A 216 11.30 -24.69 13.28
C GLN A 216 10.74 -26.10 12.98
N LEU A 217 9.47 -26.36 13.32
CA LEU A 217 8.82 -27.66 13.09
C LEU A 217 8.76 -27.99 11.59
N GLY A 218 8.47 -27.00 10.75
CA GLY A 218 8.46 -27.17 9.29
C GLY A 218 9.79 -27.67 8.74
N ARG A 219 10.92 -27.23 9.30
CA ARG A 219 12.26 -27.69 8.89
C ARG A 219 12.44 -29.19 9.13
N GLN A 220 11.92 -29.71 10.26
CA GLN A 220 11.97 -31.15 10.58
C GLN A 220 11.11 -31.98 9.62
N LEU A 221 10.04 -31.40 9.08
CA LEU A 221 9.14 -32.05 8.13
C LEU A 221 9.61 -31.94 6.67
N GLY A 222 10.70 -31.21 6.40
CA GLY A 222 11.21 -30.93 5.04
C GLY A 222 10.58 -29.72 4.35
N PHE A 223 9.80 -28.92 5.08
CA PHE A 223 9.15 -27.69 4.60
C PHE A 223 9.54 -26.53 5.53
N PRO A 224 10.76 -25.96 5.41
CA PRO A 224 11.17 -24.85 6.25
C PRO A 224 10.22 -23.67 6.10
N THR A 225 9.74 -23.13 7.22
CA THR A 225 8.84 -21.98 7.25
C THR A 225 9.48 -20.78 7.94
N ALA A 226 9.26 -19.59 7.40
CA ALA A 226 9.58 -18.32 8.02
C ALA A 226 8.34 -17.78 8.77
N ASN A 227 8.50 -17.45 10.05
CA ASN A 227 7.46 -16.76 10.80
C ASN A 227 7.56 -15.27 10.50
N LEU A 228 6.48 -14.66 10.05
CA LEU A 228 6.44 -13.25 9.73
C LEU A 228 5.63 -12.49 10.77
N ARG A 229 6.28 -11.52 11.42
CA ARG A 229 5.60 -10.50 12.19
C ARG A 229 5.11 -9.42 11.23
N ALA A 230 3.84 -9.45 10.91
CA ALA A 230 3.23 -8.52 9.97
C ALA A 230 3.25 -7.08 10.49
N HIS A 231 3.48 -6.15 9.58
CA HIS A 231 3.41 -4.72 9.86
C HIS A 231 2.04 -4.13 9.54
N ASN A 232 1.25 -4.81 8.72
CA ASN A 232 -0.12 -4.44 8.38
C ASN A 232 -1.08 -4.85 9.50
N GLU A 233 -2.28 -4.24 9.53
CA GLU A 233 -3.33 -4.56 10.52
C GLU A 233 -4.52 -5.28 9.89
N GLN A 234 -4.75 -5.07 8.58
CA GLN A 234 -5.78 -5.76 7.82
C GLN A 234 -5.23 -7.08 7.27
N PHE A 235 -6.00 -8.14 7.46
CA PHE A 235 -5.68 -9.49 7.00
C PHE A 235 -6.88 -10.10 6.30
N PRO A 236 -6.67 -11.00 5.33
CA PRO A 236 -7.71 -11.88 4.86
C PRO A 236 -8.06 -12.93 5.94
N PRO A 237 -9.10 -13.74 5.75
CA PRO A 237 -9.49 -14.82 6.69
C PRO A 237 -8.33 -15.76 7.02
N ASN A 238 -8.41 -16.39 8.19
CA ASN A 238 -7.45 -17.44 8.57
C ASN A 238 -7.51 -18.61 7.59
N GLY A 239 -6.36 -19.21 7.33
CA GLY A 239 -6.24 -20.37 6.44
C GLY A 239 -4.94 -20.38 5.66
N VAL A 240 -4.85 -21.32 4.74
CA VAL A 240 -3.69 -21.57 3.89
C VAL A 240 -3.93 -20.99 2.52
N TYR A 241 -2.94 -20.26 2.02
CA TYR A 241 -3.00 -19.55 0.73
C TYR A 241 -1.80 -19.92 -0.12
N ALA A 242 -2.01 -19.99 -1.44
CA ALA A 242 -0.94 -19.84 -2.39
C ALA A 242 -0.45 -18.39 -2.35
N ALA A 243 0.86 -18.18 -2.36
CA ALA A 243 1.46 -16.87 -2.15
C ALA A 243 2.62 -16.61 -3.10
N ARG A 244 2.88 -15.34 -3.36
CA ARG A 244 4.14 -14.82 -3.88
C ARG A 244 4.81 -13.95 -2.84
N ALA A 245 6.13 -14.04 -2.79
CA ALA A 245 6.90 -13.20 -1.88
C ALA A 245 8.06 -12.54 -2.61
N TRP A 246 8.37 -11.31 -2.21
CA TRP A 246 9.51 -10.56 -2.74
C TRP A 246 10.55 -10.35 -1.64
N PHE A 247 11.77 -10.79 -1.93
CA PHE A 247 12.93 -10.63 -1.08
C PHE A 247 14.14 -10.23 -1.92
N ARG A 248 14.82 -9.12 -1.55
CA ARG A 248 15.99 -8.59 -2.28
C ARG A 248 15.78 -8.51 -3.80
N ASN A 249 14.64 -7.98 -4.25
CA ASN A 249 14.26 -7.83 -5.66
C ASN A 249 14.10 -9.15 -6.43
N ARG A 250 13.96 -10.27 -5.73
CA ARG A 250 13.62 -11.57 -6.34
C ARG A 250 12.24 -12.00 -5.90
N GLU A 251 11.53 -12.63 -6.81
CA GLU A 251 10.21 -13.21 -6.60
C GLU A 251 10.32 -14.70 -6.32
N TYR A 252 9.56 -15.16 -5.33
CA TYR A 252 9.47 -16.57 -4.93
C TYR A 252 8.01 -16.96 -4.82
N GLY A 253 7.64 -18.13 -5.34
CA GLY A 253 6.37 -18.76 -5.03
C GLY A 253 6.41 -19.39 -3.64
N GLY A 254 5.26 -19.58 -3.03
CA GLY A 254 5.20 -20.19 -1.70
C GLY A 254 3.78 -20.48 -1.23
N VAL A 255 3.73 -20.98 -0.01
CA VAL A 255 2.49 -21.19 0.76
C VAL A 255 2.57 -20.35 2.02
N VAL A 256 1.51 -19.62 2.33
CA VAL A 256 1.40 -18.89 3.60
C VAL A 256 0.20 -19.37 4.40
N ASN A 257 0.40 -19.67 5.66
CA ASN A 257 -0.66 -19.94 6.63
C ASN A 257 -0.89 -18.69 7.48
N ILE A 258 -2.14 -18.25 7.57
CA ILE A 258 -2.59 -17.23 8.52
C ILE A 258 -3.32 -17.92 9.66
N GLY A 259 -2.75 -17.84 10.85
CA GLY A 259 -3.33 -18.37 12.07
C GLY A 259 -3.41 -17.32 13.18
N VAL A 260 -4.00 -17.73 14.31
CA VAL A 260 -4.02 -16.93 15.52
C VAL A 260 -3.26 -17.67 16.60
N ARG A 261 -2.27 -17.02 17.18
CA ARG A 261 -1.57 -17.54 18.36
C ARG A 261 -2.31 -17.05 19.60
N PRO A 262 -2.88 -17.95 20.41
CA PRO A 262 -3.44 -17.55 21.71
C PRO A 262 -2.32 -16.92 22.56
N THR A 263 -2.48 -15.66 22.95
CA THR A 263 -1.61 -15.01 23.92
C THR A 263 -2.38 -14.81 25.21
N ILE A 264 -1.71 -15.01 26.35
CA ILE A 264 -2.33 -14.90 27.69
C ILE A 264 -2.83 -13.46 27.97
N GLU A 265 -2.28 -12.47 27.25
CA GLU A 265 -2.54 -11.03 27.48
C GLU A 265 -3.63 -10.42 26.58
N ASN A 266 -4.01 -11.07 25.47
CA ASN A 266 -5.02 -10.55 24.56
C ASN A 266 -5.92 -11.66 24.02
N GLU A 267 -7.22 -11.60 24.31
CA GLU A 267 -8.23 -12.53 23.77
C GLU A 267 -8.33 -12.49 22.23
N SER A 268 -7.86 -11.40 21.60
CA SER A 268 -7.84 -11.27 20.13
C SER A 268 -6.72 -12.04 19.44
N GLY A 269 -5.71 -12.55 20.18
CA GLY A 269 -4.56 -13.29 19.65
C GLY A 269 -3.72 -12.49 18.65
N GLU A 270 -2.41 -12.71 18.64
CA GLU A 270 -1.53 -12.15 17.61
C GLU A 270 -1.69 -12.99 16.32
N ARG A 271 -1.93 -12.31 15.19
CA ARG A 271 -1.96 -12.97 13.88
C ARG A 271 -0.55 -13.41 13.52
N LEU A 272 -0.40 -14.69 13.23
CA LEU A 272 0.86 -15.31 12.83
C LEU A 272 0.77 -15.66 11.34
N LEU A 273 1.80 -15.25 10.58
CA LEU A 273 1.99 -15.70 9.22
C LEU A 273 3.17 -16.65 9.18
N GLU A 274 2.94 -17.89 8.75
CA GLU A 274 3.97 -18.88 8.50
C GLU A 274 4.12 -19.06 7.00
N LEU A 275 5.26 -18.60 6.44
CA LEU A 275 5.55 -18.60 5.01
C LEU A 275 6.56 -19.71 4.68
N HIS A 276 6.19 -20.63 3.79
CA HIS A 276 7.10 -21.56 3.14
C HIS A 276 7.39 -21.07 1.72
N LEU A 277 8.64 -20.74 1.43
CA LEU A 277 9.09 -20.34 0.09
C LEU A 277 9.59 -21.55 -0.69
N PHE A 278 9.23 -21.63 -1.96
CA PHE A 278 9.71 -22.65 -2.86
C PHE A 278 11.14 -22.35 -3.34
N ASP A 279 11.95 -23.40 -3.37
CA ASP A 279 13.30 -23.34 -3.95
C ASP A 279 14.17 -22.24 -3.30
N PHE A 280 14.04 -22.12 -1.96
CA PHE A 280 14.68 -21.10 -1.14
C PHE A 280 15.37 -21.72 0.07
N ASP A 281 16.68 -21.42 0.24
CA ASP A 281 17.52 -21.99 1.29
C ASP A 281 18.37 -20.94 2.03
N GLU A 282 18.10 -19.62 1.82
CA GLU A 282 18.82 -18.56 2.50
C GLU A 282 18.33 -18.33 3.93
N GLU A 283 19.21 -17.85 4.80
CA GLU A 283 18.85 -17.39 6.14
C GLU A 283 18.39 -15.94 6.10
N ILE A 284 17.15 -15.68 6.55
CA ILE A 284 16.47 -14.39 6.36
C ILE A 284 15.91 -13.78 7.65
N TYR A 285 16.38 -14.24 8.82
CA TYR A 285 15.93 -13.69 10.09
C TYR A 285 16.23 -12.19 10.20
N GLY A 286 15.27 -11.44 10.73
CA GLY A 286 15.33 -9.98 10.85
C GLY A 286 15.14 -9.21 9.54
N GLN A 287 14.96 -9.90 8.41
CA GLN A 287 14.70 -9.27 7.12
C GLN A 287 13.21 -9.05 6.87
N ASP A 288 12.91 -8.02 6.10
CA ASP A 288 11.54 -7.73 5.67
C ASP A 288 11.22 -8.46 4.36
N ILE A 289 10.07 -9.13 4.36
CA ILE A 289 9.51 -9.80 3.17
C ILE A 289 8.12 -9.23 2.90
N GLU A 290 7.83 -8.95 1.63
CA GLU A 290 6.51 -8.61 1.15
C GLU A 290 5.85 -9.87 0.59
N VAL A 291 4.61 -10.17 1.04
CA VAL A 291 3.86 -11.38 0.68
C VAL A 291 2.53 -10.99 0.06
N ALA A 292 2.28 -11.41 -1.18
CA ALA A 292 0.99 -11.35 -1.85
C ALA A 292 0.22 -12.66 -1.64
N PHE A 293 -1.07 -12.55 -1.37
CA PHE A 293 -2.00 -13.68 -1.31
C PHE A 293 -2.64 -13.85 -2.70
N LEU A 294 -2.46 -15.03 -3.29
CA LEU A 294 -2.96 -15.32 -4.64
C LEU A 294 -4.32 -16.03 -4.60
N GLU A 295 -4.40 -17.15 -3.90
CA GLU A 295 -5.59 -17.99 -3.83
C GLU A 295 -5.72 -18.64 -2.45
N TYR A 296 -6.95 -18.71 -1.94
CA TYR A 296 -7.28 -19.44 -0.72
C TYR A 296 -7.35 -20.93 -1.03
N LEU A 297 -6.51 -21.72 -0.38
CA LEU A 297 -6.43 -23.17 -0.60
C LEU A 297 -7.35 -23.95 0.34
N ARG A 298 -7.33 -23.65 1.64
CA ARG A 298 -8.12 -24.34 2.66
C ARG A 298 -8.14 -23.61 4.01
N PRO A 299 -9.08 -23.95 4.91
CA PRO A 299 -9.04 -23.50 6.30
C PRO A 299 -7.88 -24.14 7.08
N GLU A 300 -7.54 -23.55 8.23
CA GLU A 300 -6.67 -24.21 9.20
C GLU A 300 -7.33 -25.49 9.72
N GLN A 301 -6.53 -26.52 9.96
CA GLN A 301 -7.00 -27.78 10.52
C GLN A 301 -5.97 -28.40 11.47
N LYS A 302 -6.44 -29.18 12.42
CA LYS A 302 -5.59 -29.99 13.30
C LYS A 302 -5.33 -31.34 12.67
N PHE A 303 -4.12 -31.86 12.86
CA PHE A 303 -3.73 -33.18 12.34
C PHE A 303 -3.50 -34.15 13.50
N PRO A 304 -3.89 -35.43 13.34
CA PRO A 304 -3.73 -36.43 14.38
C PRO A 304 -2.26 -36.80 14.62
N ASP A 305 -1.42 -36.69 13.58
CA ASP A 305 -0.01 -37.04 13.62
C ASP A 305 0.82 -36.25 12.63
N LEU A 306 2.15 -36.35 12.75
CA LEU A 306 3.11 -35.61 11.90
C LEU A 306 3.10 -36.10 10.45
N GLN A 307 2.74 -37.37 10.20
CA GLN A 307 2.69 -37.90 8.85
C GLN A 307 1.52 -37.30 8.05
N SER A 308 0.35 -37.21 8.67
CA SER A 308 -0.83 -36.56 8.10
C SER A 308 -0.58 -35.09 7.84
N LEU A 309 0.06 -34.39 8.78
CA LEU A 309 0.49 -32.99 8.61
C LEU A 309 1.44 -32.84 7.40
N ARG A 310 2.47 -33.69 7.31
CA ARG A 310 3.44 -33.65 6.20
C ARG A 310 2.78 -33.87 4.85
N SER A 311 1.88 -34.87 4.76
CA SER A 311 1.14 -35.15 3.52
C SER A 311 0.28 -33.98 3.09
N GLN A 312 -0.39 -33.31 4.03
CA GLN A 312 -1.19 -32.14 3.72
C GLN A 312 -0.33 -30.95 3.26
N ILE A 313 0.79 -30.66 3.93
CA ILE A 313 1.72 -29.60 3.51
C ILE A 313 2.23 -29.84 2.08
N GLN A 314 2.50 -31.09 1.73
CA GLN A 314 2.92 -31.44 0.37
C GLN A 314 1.82 -31.13 -0.65
N GLN A 315 0.56 -31.50 -0.36
CA GLN A 315 -0.58 -31.19 -1.21
C GLN A 315 -0.79 -29.67 -1.38
N ASP A 316 -0.69 -28.93 -0.29
CA ASP A 316 -0.78 -27.46 -0.30
C ASP A 316 0.32 -26.84 -1.18
N ALA A 317 1.55 -27.35 -1.05
CA ALA A 317 2.69 -26.89 -1.86
C ALA A 317 2.51 -27.20 -3.35
N GLU A 318 2.00 -28.38 -3.70
CA GLU A 318 1.71 -28.76 -5.09
C GLU A 318 0.59 -27.90 -5.69
N ALA A 319 -0.49 -27.62 -4.92
CA ALA A 319 -1.57 -26.76 -5.33
C ALA A 319 -1.07 -25.31 -5.53
N ALA A 320 -0.30 -24.80 -4.56
CA ALA A 320 0.25 -23.44 -4.65
C ALA A 320 1.24 -23.28 -5.82
N ARG A 321 2.08 -24.27 -6.12
CA ARG A 321 2.96 -24.22 -7.29
C ARG A 321 2.17 -24.06 -8.59
N LYS A 322 1.02 -24.74 -8.75
CA LYS A 322 0.15 -24.60 -9.93
C LYS A 322 -0.41 -23.17 -10.00
N VAL A 323 -0.91 -22.65 -8.89
CA VAL A 323 -1.44 -21.28 -8.81
C VAL A 323 -0.35 -20.26 -9.17
N CYS A 324 0.86 -20.39 -8.61
CA CYS A 324 1.98 -19.48 -8.92
C CYS A 324 2.39 -19.48 -10.39
N GLN A 325 2.24 -20.61 -11.09
CA GLN A 325 2.55 -20.73 -12.52
C GLN A 325 1.48 -20.11 -13.42
N THR A 326 0.21 -20.16 -13.00
CA THR A 326 -0.94 -19.72 -13.82
C THR A 326 -1.37 -18.29 -13.53
N THR A 327 -1.07 -17.76 -12.35
CA THR A 327 -1.50 -16.42 -11.96
C THR A 327 -0.49 -15.39 -12.44
N THR A 328 -0.75 -14.81 -13.60
CA THR A 328 -0.14 -13.53 -13.98
C THR A 328 -0.86 -12.44 -13.16
N PRO A 329 -0.14 -11.50 -12.52
CA PRO A 329 -0.81 -10.38 -11.83
C PRO A 329 -1.74 -9.65 -12.81
N PRO A 330 -2.93 -9.18 -12.38
CA PRO A 330 -3.84 -8.43 -13.26
C PRO A 330 -3.17 -7.15 -13.76
N ALA A 331 -3.33 -6.88 -15.07
CA ALA A 331 -2.84 -5.65 -15.69
C ALA A 331 -3.55 -4.41 -15.09
N PRO A 332 -2.87 -3.24 -14.93
CA PRO A 332 -3.56 -2.01 -14.58
C PRO A 332 -4.60 -1.72 -15.64
N SER A 333 -5.86 -1.58 -15.19
CA SER A 333 -6.90 -1.06 -16.06
C SER A 333 -6.55 0.39 -16.40
N SER A 334 -6.27 0.65 -17.68
CA SER A 334 -6.20 2.02 -18.18
C SER A 334 -7.52 2.73 -17.86
N PRO A 335 -7.51 3.96 -17.33
CA PRO A 335 -8.74 4.70 -17.13
C PRO A 335 -9.39 4.89 -18.50
N THR A 336 -10.59 4.34 -18.67
CA THR A 336 -11.47 4.67 -19.80
C THR A 336 -11.88 6.13 -19.61
N THR A 337 -11.24 7.04 -20.33
CA THR A 337 -11.80 8.35 -20.60
C THR A 337 -12.98 8.12 -21.54
N GLU A 338 -14.21 8.13 -21.01
CA GLU A 338 -15.39 8.32 -21.84
C GLU A 338 -15.27 9.70 -22.50
N GLY A 339 -14.91 9.68 -23.76
CA GLY A 339 -14.87 10.86 -24.59
C GLY A 339 -16.27 11.43 -24.76
N GLU A 340 -16.44 12.67 -24.43
CA GLU A 340 -17.56 13.48 -24.92
C GLU A 340 -17.60 13.41 -26.44
N SER A 341 -18.49 12.58 -26.96
CA SER A 341 -18.94 12.67 -28.33
C SER A 341 -20.37 13.21 -28.33
N GLY A 342 -20.55 14.39 -28.84
CA GLY A 342 -21.86 14.79 -29.26
C GLY A 342 -22.21 16.24 -29.06
N ARG A 343 -21.88 17.05 -30.04
CA ARG A 343 -22.77 18.15 -30.44
C ARG A 343 -22.82 18.25 -31.96
N PRO A 344 -24.04 18.39 -32.51
CA PRO A 344 -24.20 19.01 -33.82
C PRO A 344 -24.01 20.52 -33.74
#